data_b1ac4715d1d746e10b87f087927194d1
#
_entry.id   b1ac4715d1d746e10b87f087927194d1
#
_cell.length_a   1.000
_cell.length_b   1.000
_cell.length_c   1.000
_cell.angle_alpha   90.00
_cell.angle_beta   90.00
_cell.angle_gamma   90.00
#
_symmetry.space_group_name_H-M   'P 1'
#
loop_
_entity.id
_entity.type
_entity.pdbx_description
1 polymer ?
#
loop_
_entity_poly.entity_id
_entity_poly.type
_entity_poly.pdbx_seq_one_letter_code
_entity_poly.pdbx_strand_id
1 'polypeptide(L)'
;MELVADTNIMITYFWADSVFRSLAVKQDFELISPEYALEEINKHQNEIIRKSKITQKEFEKARQDLAVCVEFIPLEEYTPFLEQAKSLIESIDAKHQRELMEDIDFIALALKTACPIWTHDKLLKIQNRIKIYSTKEILKELFNDL
;
A
#
# COMPACT_ATOMS: atom_id res chain seq x y z
N MET A 1 14.17 -1.98 5.01
CA MET A 1 13.21 -2.71 4.13
C MET A 1 12.37 -1.70 3.37
N GLU A 2 12.44 -1.75 2.06
CA GLU A 2 11.63 -0.88 1.21
C GLU A 2 10.39 -1.64 0.74
N LEU A 3 9.22 -1.02 0.88
CA LEU A 3 7.93 -1.64 0.60
C LEU A 3 6.98 -0.67 -0.09
N VAL A 4 6.21 -1.18 -1.03
CA VAL A 4 5.07 -0.46 -1.60
C VAL A 4 3.87 -0.72 -0.68
N ALA A 5 3.33 0.34 -0.07
CA ALA A 5 2.17 0.23 0.80
C ALA A 5 0.88 0.40 0.00
N ASP A 6 -0.03 -0.56 0.13
CA ASP A 6 -1.36 -0.51 -0.48
C ASP A 6 -2.27 0.48 0.29
N THR A 7 -3.25 1.05 -0.41
CA THR A 7 -4.21 1.98 0.20
C THR A 7 -4.91 1.38 1.41
N ASN A 8 -5.34 0.13 1.32
CA ASN A 8 -6.06 -0.52 2.41
C ASN A 8 -5.21 -0.66 3.67
N ILE A 9 -3.92 -0.91 3.54
CA ILE A 9 -3.03 -0.98 4.70
C ILE A 9 -2.77 0.43 5.26
N MET A 10 -2.61 1.43 4.39
CA MET A 10 -2.39 2.82 4.82
C MET A 10 -3.60 3.41 5.54
N ILE A 11 -4.82 3.02 5.16
CA ILE A 11 -6.04 3.47 5.84
C ILE A 11 -6.03 3.06 7.31
N THR A 12 -5.40 1.94 7.65
CA THR A 12 -5.30 1.52 9.05
C THR A 12 -4.48 2.48 9.91
N TYR A 13 -3.69 3.36 9.30
CA TYR A 13 -2.93 4.39 10.00
C TYR A 13 -3.82 5.28 10.88
N PHE A 14 -5.06 5.46 10.47
CA PHE A 14 -6.01 6.33 11.17
C PHE A 14 -6.64 5.68 12.41
N TRP A 15 -6.38 4.40 12.65
CA TRP A 15 -6.84 3.70 13.85
C TRP A 15 -5.82 3.84 14.99
N ALA A 16 -6.33 4.01 16.22
CA ALA A 16 -5.48 4.25 17.40
C ALA A 16 -4.52 3.10 17.69
N ASP A 17 -4.95 1.86 17.41
CA ASP A 17 -4.18 0.65 17.70
C ASP A 17 -3.51 0.05 16.45
N SER A 18 -3.25 0.88 15.45
CA SER A 18 -2.71 0.44 14.16
C SER A 18 -1.30 -0.13 14.28
N VAL A 19 -1.13 -1.38 13.89
CA VAL A 19 0.20 -2.01 13.76
C VAL A 19 0.98 -1.34 12.63
N PHE A 20 0.30 -1.01 11.51
CA PHE A 20 0.91 -0.29 10.41
C PHE A 20 1.55 1.01 10.89
N ARG A 21 0.80 1.82 11.67
CA ARG A 21 1.33 3.09 12.20
C ARG A 21 2.57 2.86 13.06
N SER A 22 2.53 1.87 13.93
CA SER A 22 3.66 1.53 14.79
C SER A 22 4.91 1.17 14.02
N LEU A 23 4.74 0.44 12.92
CA LEU A 23 5.86 0.03 12.06
C LEU A 23 6.33 1.16 11.15
N ALA A 24 5.39 1.96 10.63
CA ALA A 24 5.69 3.03 9.67
C ALA A 24 6.60 4.12 10.23
N VAL A 25 6.54 4.36 11.54
CA VAL A 25 7.39 5.37 12.19
C VAL A 25 8.79 4.86 12.49
N LYS A 26 9.06 3.57 12.31
CA LYS A 26 10.39 3.01 12.52
C LYS A 26 11.30 3.33 11.34
N GLN A 27 12.55 3.67 11.62
CA GLN A 27 13.53 4.04 10.61
C GLN A 27 13.92 2.90 9.66
N ASP A 28 13.63 1.66 10.04
CA ASP A 28 13.99 0.48 9.25
C ASP A 28 13.08 0.25 8.03
N PHE A 29 12.00 1.02 7.94
CA PHE A 29 11.04 0.93 6.84
C PHE A 29 11.14 2.14 5.94
N GLU A 30 11.29 1.89 4.64
CA GLU A 30 11.12 2.89 3.59
C GLU A 30 9.83 2.54 2.87
N LEU A 31 8.81 3.34 3.09
CA LEU A 31 7.48 3.10 2.52
C LEU A 31 7.24 4.05 1.36
N ILE A 32 6.83 3.49 0.24
CA ILE A 32 6.43 4.24 -0.96
C ILE A 32 5.03 3.80 -1.37
N SER A 33 4.34 4.66 -2.09
CA SER A 33 3.01 4.35 -2.63
C SER A 33 2.73 5.28 -3.81
N PRO A 34 1.87 4.89 -4.76
CA PRO A 34 1.48 5.83 -5.81
C PRO A 34 0.70 7.01 -5.24
N GLU A 35 0.82 8.20 -5.84
CA GLU A 35 -0.01 9.36 -5.48
C GLU A 35 -1.51 9.03 -5.56
N TYR A 36 -1.88 8.13 -6.45
CA TYR A 36 -3.25 7.64 -6.56
C TYR A 36 -3.81 7.16 -5.22
N ALA A 37 -2.98 6.53 -4.38
CA ALA A 37 -3.40 6.06 -3.06
C ALA A 37 -3.80 7.23 -2.15
N LEU A 38 -3.09 8.36 -2.23
CA LEU A 38 -3.44 9.55 -1.47
C LEU A 38 -4.78 10.13 -1.92
N GLU A 39 -5.04 10.11 -3.23
CA GLU A 39 -6.33 10.53 -3.78
C GLU A 39 -7.47 9.64 -3.25
N GLU A 40 -7.23 8.32 -3.18
CA GLU A 40 -8.20 7.39 -2.61
C GLU A 40 -8.49 7.68 -1.13
N ILE A 41 -7.46 7.96 -0.36
CA ILE A 41 -7.61 8.31 1.06
C ILE A 41 -8.46 9.58 1.19
N ASN A 42 -8.17 10.60 0.39
CA ASN A 42 -8.93 11.86 0.41
C ASN A 42 -10.39 11.64 -0.01
N LYS A 43 -10.61 10.81 -1.01
CA LYS A 43 -11.96 10.47 -1.49
C LYS A 43 -12.80 9.78 -0.42
N HIS A 44 -12.18 8.94 0.40
CA HIS A 44 -12.86 8.16 1.42
C HIS A 44 -12.74 8.75 2.84
N GLN A 45 -12.36 10.03 2.96
CA GLN A 45 -12.10 10.63 4.27
C GLN A 45 -13.28 10.56 5.23
N ASN A 46 -14.51 10.80 4.74
CA ASN A 46 -15.70 10.77 5.59
C ASN A 46 -15.94 9.38 6.19
N GLU A 47 -15.74 8.34 5.41
CA GLU A 47 -15.86 6.96 5.86
C GLU A 47 -14.75 6.61 6.87
N ILE A 48 -13.52 7.04 6.60
CA ILE A 48 -12.39 6.81 7.50
C ILE A 48 -12.64 7.49 8.86
N ILE A 49 -13.07 8.75 8.84
CA ILE A 49 -13.39 9.51 10.06
C ILE A 49 -14.46 8.80 10.88
N ARG A 50 -15.53 8.35 10.21
CA ARG A 50 -16.63 7.67 10.87
C ARG A 50 -16.19 6.34 11.51
N LYS A 51 -15.46 5.53 10.74
CA LYS A 51 -15.03 4.19 11.20
C LYS A 51 -13.96 4.26 12.28
N SER A 52 -13.04 5.21 12.17
CA SER A 52 -11.94 5.36 13.15
C SER A 52 -12.35 6.17 14.37
N LYS A 53 -13.54 6.80 14.34
CA LYS A 53 -14.08 7.61 15.43
C LYS A 53 -13.17 8.79 15.80
N ILE A 54 -12.63 9.44 14.80
CA ILE A 54 -11.78 10.63 14.97
C ILE A 54 -12.50 11.85 14.44
N THR A 55 -11.99 13.03 14.78
CA THR A 55 -12.50 14.29 14.25
C THR A 55 -11.90 14.59 12.89
N GLN A 56 -12.48 15.56 12.16
CA GLN A 56 -11.92 16.07 10.91
C GLN A 56 -10.49 16.58 11.14
N LYS A 57 -10.28 17.31 12.22
CA LYS A 57 -8.96 17.85 12.56
C LYS A 57 -7.95 16.75 12.84
N GLU A 58 -8.35 15.72 13.56
CA GLU A 58 -7.51 14.56 13.83
C GLU A 58 -7.17 13.80 12.53
N PHE A 59 -8.13 13.69 11.61
CA PHE A 59 -7.90 13.10 10.31
C PHE A 59 -6.83 13.87 9.52
N GLU A 60 -6.96 15.20 9.46
CA GLU A 60 -6.00 16.04 8.74
C GLU A 60 -4.60 15.93 9.31
N LYS A 61 -4.48 15.89 10.64
CA LYS A 61 -3.20 15.72 11.31
C LYS A 61 -2.59 14.36 11.00
N ALA A 62 -3.38 13.30 11.10
CA ALA A 62 -2.93 11.93 10.81
C ALA A 62 -2.51 11.79 9.34
N ARG A 63 -3.25 12.42 8.42
CA ARG A 63 -2.88 12.41 7.00
C ARG A 63 -1.54 13.08 6.75
N GLN A 64 -1.26 14.20 7.42
CA GLN A 64 0.03 14.88 7.34
C GLN A 64 1.15 14.00 7.89
N ASP A 65 0.91 13.33 9.00
CA ASP A 65 1.88 12.42 9.61
C ASP A 65 2.15 11.22 8.70
N LEU A 66 1.12 10.69 8.07
CA LEU A 66 1.25 9.61 7.09
C LEU A 66 2.17 10.03 5.94
N ALA A 67 2.02 11.26 5.44
CA ALA A 67 2.83 11.78 4.35
C ALA A 67 4.31 11.98 4.73
N VAL A 68 4.62 12.02 6.02
CA VAL A 68 6.01 12.02 6.51
C VAL A 68 6.58 10.60 6.46
N CYS A 69 5.76 9.58 6.71
CA CYS A 69 6.18 8.18 6.78
C CYS A 69 6.19 7.49 5.42
N VAL A 70 5.37 7.94 4.48
CA VAL A 70 5.21 7.31 3.17
C VAL A 70 5.51 8.34 2.08
N GLU A 71 6.42 7.99 1.17
CA GLU A 71 6.67 8.81 -0.01
C GLU A 71 5.66 8.45 -1.09
N PHE A 72 4.88 9.43 -1.52
CA PHE A 72 3.90 9.26 -2.59
C PHE A 72 4.52 9.58 -3.93
N ILE A 73 4.56 8.59 -4.82
CA ILE A 73 5.27 8.64 -6.10
C ILE A 73 4.31 9.07 -7.20
N PRO A 74 4.66 10.11 -7.97
CA PRO A 74 3.79 10.57 -9.07
C PRO A 74 3.74 9.56 -10.22
N LEU A 75 2.62 9.58 -10.94
CA LEU A 75 2.35 8.66 -12.04
C LEU A 75 3.47 8.61 -13.07
N GLU A 76 4.07 9.75 -13.38
CA GLU A 76 5.12 9.88 -14.39
C GLU A 76 6.31 8.97 -14.11
N GLU A 77 6.60 8.71 -12.85
CA GLU A 77 7.77 7.93 -12.47
C GLU A 77 7.59 6.43 -12.70
N TYR A 78 6.35 5.92 -12.70
CA TYR A 78 6.13 4.49 -12.93
C TYR A 78 5.32 4.17 -14.20
N THR A 79 4.91 5.19 -14.96
CA THR A 79 4.17 5.00 -16.22
C THR A 79 4.80 3.99 -17.16
N PRO A 80 6.14 3.96 -17.35
CA PRO A 80 6.75 2.96 -18.26
C PRO A 80 6.52 1.51 -17.83
N PHE A 81 6.13 1.28 -16.57
CA PHE A 81 5.91 -0.07 -16.03
C PHE A 81 4.44 -0.50 -16.07
N LEU A 82 3.53 0.39 -16.48
CA LEU A 82 2.10 0.06 -16.58
C LEU A 82 1.82 -1.06 -17.58
N GLU A 83 2.53 -1.09 -18.71
CA GLU A 83 2.36 -2.16 -19.70
C GLU A 83 2.84 -3.49 -19.16
N GLN A 84 3.95 -3.53 -18.42
CA GLN A 84 4.41 -4.75 -17.76
C GLN A 84 3.43 -5.23 -16.70
N ALA A 85 2.88 -4.30 -15.92
CA ALA A 85 1.86 -4.60 -14.91
C ALA A 85 0.61 -5.19 -15.57
N LYS A 86 0.17 -4.59 -16.66
CA LYS A 86 -0.98 -5.08 -17.43
C LYS A 86 -0.73 -6.49 -17.97
N SER A 87 0.45 -6.74 -18.53
CA SER A 87 0.83 -8.07 -19.03
C SER A 87 0.82 -9.12 -17.90
N LEU A 88 1.32 -8.74 -16.72
CA LEU A 88 1.31 -9.64 -15.57
C LEU A 88 -0.12 -10.00 -15.17
N ILE A 89 -1.00 -8.99 -15.12
CA ILE A 89 -2.42 -9.21 -14.79
C ILE A 89 -3.10 -10.09 -15.83
N GLU A 90 -2.83 -9.86 -17.12
CA GLU A 90 -3.41 -10.63 -18.22
C GLU A 90 -2.94 -12.10 -18.24
N SER A 91 -1.80 -12.40 -17.60
CA SER A 91 -1.31 -13.77 -17.48
C SER A 91 -2.08 -14.60 -16.43
N ILE A 92 -2.93 -13.93 -15.65
CA ILE A 92 -3.73 -14.54 -14.59
C ILE A 92 -5.12 -14.87 -15.15
N ASP A 93 -5.86 -15.77 -14.49
CA ASP A 93 -7.18 -16.15 -14.96
C ASP A 93 -8.15 -14.97 -15.07
N ALA A 94 -9.07 -15.04 -16.02
CA ALA A 94 -10.00 -13.96 -16.33
C ALA A 94 -10.86 -13.52 -15.14
N LYS A 95 -11.10 -14.45 -14.21
CA LYS A 95 -11.94 -14.20 -13.03
C LYS A 95 -11.36 -13.10 -12.14
N HIS A 96 -10.05 -13.00 -12.03
CA HIS A 96 -9.39 -12.07 -11.11
C HIS A 96 -8.80 -10.83 -11.79
N GLN A 97 -8.75 -10.81 -13.11
CA GLN A 97 -8.12 -9.71 -13.85
C GLN A 97 -8.76 -8.37 -13.55
N ARG A 98 -10.09 -8.31 -13.49
CA ARG A 98 -10.81 -7.06 -13.26
C ARG A 98 -10.45 -6.42 -11.92
N GLU A 99 -10.39 -7.24 -10.86
CA GLU A 99 -10.04 -6.73 -9.52
C GLU A 99 -8.57 -6.29 -9.47
N LEU A 100 -7.69 -7.05 -10.09
CA LEU A 100 -6.26 -6.72 -10.12
C LEU A 100 -5.97 -5.45 -10.93
N MET A 101 -6.77 -5.16 -11.95
CA MET A 101 -6.61 -3.92 -12.72
C MET A 101 -6.85 -2.68 -11.86
N GLU A 102 -7.63 -2.78 -10.80
CA GLU A 102 -7.81 -1.67 -9.86
C GLU A 102 -6.53 -1.37 -9.08
N ASP A 103 -5.63 -2.35 -8.99
CA ASP A 103 -4.37 -2.24 -8.26
C ASP A 103 -3.16 -2.05 -9.19
N ILE A 104 -3.40 -1.75 -10.47
CA ILE A 104 -2.34 -1.70 -11.47
C ILE A 104 -1.23 -0.71 -11.12
N ASP A 105 -1.58 0.43 -10.50
CA ASP A 105 -0.58 1.43 -10.11
C ASP A 105 0.39 0.87 -9.06
N PHE A 106 -0.11 0.11 -8.10
CA PHE A 106 0.73 -0.52 -7.07
C PHE A 106 1.64 -1.58 -7.67
N ILE A 107 1.11 -2.36 -8.61
CA ILE A 107 1.87 -3.39 -9.31
C ILE A 107 2.98 -2.75 -10.14
N ALA A 108 2.65 -1.69 -10.90
CA ALA A 108 3.62 -0.98 -11.73
C ALA A 108 4.75 -0.38 -10.88
N LEU A 109 4.41 0.25 -9.76
CA LEU A 109 5.40 0.83 -8.86
C LEU A 109 6.30 -0.26 -8.25
N ALA A 110 5.72 -1.38 -7.86
CA ALA A 110 6.49 -2.51 -7.33
C ALA A 110 7.44 -3.09 -8.37
N LEU A 111 7.01 -3.19 -9.62
CA LEU A 111 7.86 -3.65 -10.73
C LEU A 111 9.02 -2.69 -10.96
N LYS A 112 8.74 -1.38 -10.98
CA LYS A 112 9.77 -0.37 -11.18
C LYS A 112 10.85 -0.43 -10.11
N THR A 113 10.44 -0.55 -8.86
CA THR A 113 11.35 -0.45 -7.71
C THR A 113 11.91 -1.79 -7.26
N ALA A 114 11.38 -2.88 -7.80
CA ALA A 114 11.68 -4.25 -7.38
C ALA A 114 11.41 -4.47 -5.88
N CYS A 115 10.39 -3.79 -5.35
CA CYS A 115 10.00 -3.86 -3.95
C CYS A 115 8.79 -4.76 -3.75
N PRO A 116 8.70 -5.44 -2.60
CA PRO A 116 7.47 -6.15 -2.23
C PRO A 116 6.32 -5.18 -1.99
N ILE A 117 5.09 -5.68 -2.10
CA ILE A 117 3.89 -4.92 -1.74
C ILE A 117 3.41 -5.37 -0.36
N TRP A 118 3.14 -4.41 0.51
CA TRP A 118 2.53 -4.64 1.82
C TRP A 118 1.03 -4.39 1.69
N THR A 119 0.24 -5.43 1.84
CA THR A 119 -1.21 -5.38 1.65
C THR A 119 -1.91 -6.42 2.53
N HIS A 120 -3.19 -6.17 2.82
CA HIS A 120 -4.08 -7.17 3.41
C HIS A 120 -4.79 -8.00 2.33
N ASP A 121 -4.71 -7.60 1.07
CA ASP A 121 -5.40 -8.25 -0.03
C ASP A 121 -4.65 -9.51 -0.48
N LYS A 122 -5.25 -10.67 -0.22
CA LYS A 122 -4.66 -11.96 -0.61
C LYS A 122 -4.70 -12.20 -2.11
N LEU A 123 -5.52 -11.45 -2.85
CA LEU A 123 -5.64 -11.63 -4.30
C LEU A 123 -4.31 -11.41 -5.01
N LEU A 124 -3.51 -10.46 -4.54
CA LEU A 124 -2.20 -10.18 -5.14
C LEU A 124 -1.23 -11.36 -5.03
N LYS A 125 -1.47 -12.31 -4.14
CA LYS A 125 -0.62 -13.50 -3.98
C LYS A 125 -0.79 -14.54 -5.08
N ILE A 126 -1.77 -14.40 -5.96
CA ILE A 126 -1.98 -15.35 -7.06
C ILE A 126 -0.92 -15.24 -8.16
N GLN A 127 -0.19 -14.13 -8.22
CA GLN A 127 0.97 -13.97 -9.09
C GLN A 127 2.25 -14.21 -8.28
N ASN A 128 3.34 -14.57 -8.94
CA ASN A 128 4.59 -14.94 -8.27
C ASN A 128 5.79 -14.04 -8.63
N ARG A 129 5.58 -12.99 -9.41
CA ARG A 129 6.66 -12.10 -9.83
C ARG A 129 7.00 -11.06 -8.78
N ILE A 130 5.97 -10.52 -8.11
CA ILE A 130 6.12 -9.53 -7.05
C ILE A 130 5.86 -10.22 -5.72
N LYS A 131 6.77 -10.02 -4.76
CA LYS A 131 6.58 -10.56 -3.42
C LYS A 131 5.52 -9.75 -2.68
N ILE A 132 4.60 -10.43 -2.02
CA ILE A 132 3.48 -9.82 -1.32
C ILE A 132 3.60 -10.17 0.16
N TYR A 133 3.57 -9.14 1.02
CA TYR A 133 3.61 -9.32 2.47
C TYR A 133 2.31 -8.85 3.10
N SER A 134 1.78 -9.69 3.97
CA SER A 134 0.79 -9.27 4.97
C SER A 134 1.52 -8.65 6.16
N THR A 135 0.79 -7.96 7.03
CA THR A 135 1.36 -7.44 8.28
C THR A 135 1.95 -8.56 9.13
N LYS A 136 1.26 -9.69 9.20
CA LYS A 136 1.73 -10.87 9.95
C LYS A 136 3.08 -11.37 9.43
N GLU A 137 3.23 -11.42 8.11
CA GLU A 137 4.47 -11.85 7.48
C GLU A 137 5.61 -10.87 7.73
N ILE A 138 5.34 -9.56 7.70
CA ILE A 138 6.33 -8.54 8.03
C ILE A 138 6.80 -8.68 9.48
N LEU A 139 5.85 -8.85 10.41
CA LEU A 139 6.19 -9.04 11.82
C LEU A 139 7.04 -10.29 12.02
N LYS A 140 6.73 -11.36 11.30
CA LYS A 140 7.48 -12.60 11.37
C LYS A 140 8.91 -12.41 10.86
N GLU A 141 9.09 -11.69 9.75
CA GLU A 141 10.42 -11.38 9.21
C GLU A 141 11.25 -10.55 10.18
N LEU A 142 10.62 -9.55 10.84
CA LEU A 142 11.32 -8.67 11.77
C LEU A 142 11.75 -9.36 13.05
N PHE A 143 10.95 -10.29 13.55
CA PHE A 143 11.19 -10.90 14.87
C PHE A 143 11.81 -12.28 14.82
N ASN A 144 11.92 -12.90 13.66
CA ASN A 144 12.59 -14.19 13.51
C ASN A 144 14.13 -14.09 13.51
N ASP A 145 14.67 -12.88 13.32
CA ASP A 145 16.11 -12.63 13.38
C ASP A 145 16.60 -12.40 14.82
N LEU A 146 15.71 -12.54 15.78
CA LEU A 146 16.05 -12.51 17.20
C LEU A 146 16.25 -13.94 17.70
#